data_9be6b76d451e27e5ecd371ffc523a085
#
_entry.id   9be6b76d451e27e5ecd371ffc523a085
#
_cell.length_a   1.000
_cell.length_b   1.000
_cell.length_c   1.000
_cell.angle_alpha   90.00
_cell.angle_beta   90.00
_cell.angle_gamma   90.00
#
_symmetry.space_group_name_H-M   'P 1'
#
loop_
_entity.id
_entity.type
_entity.pdbx_description
1 polymer ?
#
loop_
_entity_poly.entity_id
_entity_poly.type
_entity_poly.pdbx_seq_one_letter_code
_entity_poly.pdbx_strand_id
1 'polypeptide(L)'
;WVGFDFAGAFGHPVRLINDAAMQALGGYRGGRMLFLGLGTGLGSALVIQGHLQPLELAHLPYKRGRTFEEYVGEEARERDQNHRWRRHVIDVVDRLHVAMQVDSVLLGGGNARRLEKVIGKLPHGTRLGSNADALRGGVRLWVGPSDRAAVELSVGAEEAAAR
;
A
#
# COMPACT_ATOMS: atom_id res chain seq x y z
N TRP A 1 -11.01 18.94 10.04
CA TRP A 1 -11.59 19.08 8.67
C TRP A 1 -12.91 18.32 8.49
N VAL A 2 -13.47 17.74 9.54
CA VAL A 2 -14.79 17.09 9.47
C VAL A 2 -15.86 18.12 9.12
N GLY A 3 -16.63 17.86 8.06
CA GLY A 3 -17.67 18.78 7.59
C GLY A 3 -17.22 19.98 6.75
N PHE A 4 -15.93 20.10 6.43
CA PHE A 4 -15.44 21.17 5.56
C PHE A 4 -15.82 20.89 4.09
N ASP A 5 -16.43 21.88 3.41
CA ASP A 5 -16.80 21.78 2.00
C ASP A 5 -15.59 22.09 1.08
N PHE A 6 -14.81 21.07 0.82
CA PHE A 6 -13.65 21.20 -0.09
C PHE A 6 -14.08 21.49 -1.53
N ALA A 7 -15.20 20.94 -2.00
CA ALA A 7 -15.66 21.16 -3.37
C ALA A 7 -16.06 22.62 -3.58
N GLY A 8 -16.81 23.21 -2.64
CA GLY A 8 -17.15 24.62 -2.66
C GLY A 8 -15.93 25.53 -2.54
N ALA A 9 -14.97 25.18 -1.68
CA ALA A 9 -13.76 25.98 -1.48
C ALA A 9 -12.82 26.00 -2.71
N PHE A 10 -12.74 24.90 -3.45
CA PHE A 10 -11.88 24.80 -4.66
C PHE A 10 -12.65 25.07 -5.98
N GLY A 11 -13.98 25.15 -5.95
CA GLY A 11 -14.80 25.33 -7.15
C GLY A 11 -14.77 24.13 -8.11
N HIS A 12 -14.32 22.96 -7.65
CA HIS A 12 -14.19 21.73 -8.43
C HIS A 12 -14.62 20.52 -7.62
N PRO A 13 -15.03 19.42 -8.28
CA PRO A 13 -15.26 18.15 -7.58
C PRO A 13 -14.02 17.70 -6.81
N VAL A 14 -14.20 17.27 -5.57
CA VAL A 14 -13.10 16.79 -4.70
C VAL A 14 -13.41 15.38 -4.19
N ARG A 15 -12.41 14.51 -4.15
CA ARG A 15 -12.44 13.20 -3.50
C ARG A 15 -11.33 13.13 -2.47
N LEU A 16 -11.67 12.88 -1.23
CA LEU A 16 -10.71 12.71 -0.14
C LEU A 16 -10.40 11.24 0.06
N ILE A 17 -9.12 10.94 0.24
CA ILE A 17 -8.62 9.60 0.45
C ILE A 17 -7.34 9.68 1.29
N ASN A 18 -7.05 8.67 2.12
CA ASN A 18 -5.77 8.63 2.83
C ASN A 18 -4.62 8.19 1.89
N ASP A 19 -3.40 8.46 2.29
CA ASP A 19 -2.19 8.21 1.51
C ASP A 19 -1.94 6.71 1.23
N ALA A 20 -2.18 5.83 2.21
CA ALA A 20 -2.06 4.39 2.05
C ALA A 20 -3.07 3.86 1.01
N ALA A 21 -4.33 4.30 1.11
CA ALA A 21 -5.36 3.92 0.18
C ALA A 21 -5.10 4.45 -1.24
N MET A 22 -4.53 5.66 -1.36
CA MET A 22 -4.14 6.23 -2.66
C MET A 22 -3.00 5.44 -3.30
N GLN A 23 -1.96 5.08 -2.54
CA GLN A 23 -0.86 4.25 -3.03
C GLN A 23 -1.34 2.84 -3.40
N ALA A 24 -2.24 2.26 -2.59
CA ALA A 24 -2.87 0.97 -2.88
C ALA A 24 -3.59 0.99 -4.24
N LEU A 25 -4.42 2.01 -4.46
CA LEU A 25 -5.18 2.15 -5.69
C LEU A 25 -4.25 2.31 -6.91
N GLY A 26 -3.20 3.11 -6.77
CA GLY A 26 -2.23 3.36 -7.84
C GLY A 26 -1.38 2.14 -8.20
N GLY A 27 -1.02 1.34 -7.23
CA GLY A 27 -0.26 0.11 -7.45
C GLY A 27 -1.11 -1.13 -7.72
N TYR A 28 -2.44 -1.04 -7.77
CA TYR A 28 -3.32 -2.17 -8.01
C TYR A 28 -3.19 -2.72 -9.45
N ARG A 29 -3.09 -4.05 -9.59
CA ARG A 29 -2.92 -4.76 -10.86
C ARG A 29 -3.97 -5.87 -11.11
N GLY A 30 -4.99 -5.93 -10.26
CA GLY A 30 -6.03 -6.95 -10.36
C GLY A 30 -6.07 -7.90 -9.16
N GLY A 31 -7.09 -8.74 -9.09
CA GLY A 31 -7.30 -9.72 -8.02
C GLY A 31 -7.60 -9.11 -6.66
N ARG A 32 -7.15 -9.80 -5.62
CA ARG A 32 -7.21 -9.38 -4.22
C ARG A 32 -5.82 -8.93 -3.79
N MET A 33 -5.62 -7.65 -3.58
CA MET A 33 -4.33 -7.08 -3.22
C MET A 33 -4.38 -6.42 -1.86
N LEU A 34 -3.45 -6.79 -0.97
CA LEU A 34 -3.18 -6.07 0.27
C LEU A 34 -2.07 -5.05 0.05
N PHE A 35 -2.30 -3.81 0.41
CA PHE A 35 -1.27 -2.77 0.52
C PHE A 35 -0.82 -2.64 1.97
N LEU A 36 0.49 -2.57 2.17
CA LEU A 36 1.12 -2.27 3.45
C LEU A 36 2.14 -1.14 3.27
N GLY A 37 1.86 -0.01 3.87
CA GLY A 37 2.71 1.19 3.83
C GLY A 37 3.68 1.21 5.02
N LEU A 38 4.96 0.96 4.77
CA LEU A 38 6.02 0.96 5.77
C LEU A 38 6.65 2.36 5.86
N GLY A 39 6.22 3.14 6.84
CA GLY A 39 6.66 4.50 7.09
C GLY A 39 6.86 4.75 8.57
N THR A 40 6.45 5.91 9.07
CA THR A 40 6.40 6.21 10.51
C THR A 40 5.63 5.12 11.25
N GLY A 41 4.48 4.72 10.69
CA GLY A 41 3.67 3.61 11.16
C GLY A 41 3.48 2.53 10.08
N LEU A 42 2.38 1.78 10.19
CA LEU A 42 1.96 0.74 9.25
C LEU A 42 0.61 1.11 8.63
N GLY A 43 0.61 1.80 7.49
CA GLY A 43 -0.62 2.03 6.72
C GLY A 43 -1.10 0.75 6.04
N SER A 44 -2.42 0.57 5.89
CA SER A 44 -2.97 -0.61 5.24
C SER A 44 -4.24 -0.33 4.45
N ALA A 45 -4.41 -1.04 3.34
CA ALA A 45 -5.61 -1.01 2.52
C ALA A 45 -5.77 -2.32 1.75
N LEU A 46 -6.99 -2.72 1.47
CA LEU A 46 -7.32 -3.89 0.67
C LEU A 46 -8.00 -3.42 -0.62
N VAL A 47 -7.61 -4.00 -1.75
CA VAL A 47 -8.28 -3.77 -3.03
C VAL A 47 -8.73 -5.12 -3.58
N ILE A 48 -10.04 -5.26 -3.82
CA ILE A 48 -10.65 -6.47 -4.37
C ILE A 48 -11.44 -6.08 -5.60
N GLN A 49 -11.06 -6.61 -6.76
CA GLN A 49 -11.73 -6.31 -8.04
C GLN A 49 -11.89 -4.80 -8.27
N GLY A 50 -10.86 -4.02 -7.92
CA GLY A 50 -10.87 -2.57 -8.04
C GLY A 50 -11.60 -1.81 -6.91
N HIS A 51 -12.32 -2.51 -6.04
CA HIS A 51 -12.94 -1.89 -4.86
C HIS A 51 -11.93 -1.70 -3.74
N LEU A 52 -11.73 -0.46 -3.34
CA LEU A 52 -10.79 -0.08 -2.29
C LEU A 52 -11.49 -0.10 -0.92
N GLN A 53 -10.85 -0.76 0.02
CA GLN A 53 -11.24 -0.80 1.42
C GLN A 53 -10.05 -0.37 2.29
N PRO A 54 -10.08 0.82 2.91
CA PRO A 54 -9.11 1.20 3.93
C PRO A 54 -9.17 0.22 5.11
N LEU A 55 -7.98 -0.12 5.65
CA LEU A 55 -7.85 -1.00 6.81
C LEU A 55 -6.99 -0.34 7.89
N GLU A 56 -7.15 -0.81 9.12
CA GLU A 56 -6.36 -0.38 10.28
C GLU A 56 -5.70 -1.60 10.94
N LEU A 57 -4.74 -2.21 10.23
CA LEU A 57 -4.04 -3.41 10.69
C LEU A 57 -2.88 -3.11 11.64
N ALA A 58 -2.44 -1.85 11.72
CA ALA A 58 -1.33 -1.39 12.54
C ALA A 58 -1.46 -1.84 14.02
N HIS A 59 -2.65 -1.72 14.56
CA HIS A 59 -2.94 -1.96 15.97
C HIS A 59 -3.24 -3.42 16.33
N LEU A 60 -3.21 -4.33 15.36
CA LEU A 60 -3.38 -5.75 15.65
C LEU A 60 -2.25 -6.26 16.56
N PRO A 61 -2.57 -7.09 17.56
CA PRO A 61 -1.59 -7.64 18.49
C PRO A 61 -0.60 -8.56 17.76
N TYR A 62 0.69 -8.45 18.12
CA TYR A 62 1.75 -9.23 17.51
C TYR A 62 2.55 -10.04 18.52
N LYS A 63 3.54 -9.46 19.16
CA LYS A 63 4.43 -10.15 20.11
C LYS A 63 4.58 -9.36 21.40
N ARG A 64 4.69 -10.04 22.53
CA ARG A 64 4.99 -9.45 23.83
C ARG A 64 4.06 -8.29 24.21
N GLY A 65 2.78 -8.40 23.87
CA GLY A 65 1.77 -7.38 24.16
C GLY A 65 1.85 -6.11 23.30
N ARG A 66 2.68 -6.12 22.25
CA ARG A 66 2.83 -5.01 21.30
C ARG A 66 2.15 -5.31 19.97
N THR A 67 1.90 -4.26 19.19
CA THR A 67 1.19 -4.30 17.91
C THR A 67 2.12 -4.57 16.72
N PHE A 68 1.56 -4.76 15.53
CA PHE A 68 2.34 -4.85 14.29
C PHE A 68 3.18 -3.59 14.07
N GLU A 69 2.57 -2.41 14.22
CA GLU A 69 3.25 -1.14 14.00
C GLU A 69 4.49 -0.97 14.88
N GLU A 70 4.39 -1.32 16.15
CA GLU A 70 5.52 -1.25 17.11
C GLU A 70 6.70 -2.16 16.76
N TYR A 71 6.55 -3.04 15.75
CA TYR A 71 7.60 -3.91 15.23
C TYR A 71 8.04 -3.61 13.81
N VAL A 72 7.19 -2.96 12.99
CA VAL A 72 7.51 -2.71 11.58
C VAL A 72 7.55 -1.22 11.20
N GLY A 73 7.12 -0.32 12.08
CA GLY A 73 7.24 1.13 11.90
C GLY A 73 8.68 1.64 12.01
N GLU A 74 8.86 2.93 11.78
CA GLU A 74 10.18 3.58 11.78
C GLU A 74 10.91 3.46 13.10
N GLU A 75 10.24 3.68 14.24
CA GLU A 75 10.86 3.53 15.57
C GLU A 75 11.42 2.13 15.80
N ALA A 76 10.69 1.09 15.37
CA ALA A 76 11.17 -0.28 15.45
C ALA A 76 12.41 -0.50 14.57
N ARG A 77 12.43 0.07 13.37
CA ARG A 77 13.56 -0.01 12.45
C ARG A 77 14.82 0.62 13.06
N GLU A 78 14.70 1.78 13.69
CA GLU A 78 15.81 2.47 14.35
C GLU A 78 16.32 1.69 15.57
N ARG A 79 15.41 1.22 16.40
CA ARG A 79 15.73 0.45 17.61
C ARG A 79 16.39 -0.91 17.31
N ASP A 80 15.84 -1.66 16.35
CA ASP A 80 16.15 -3.10 16.18
C ASP A 80 17.17 -3.37 15.07
N GLN A 81 17.69 -2.35 14.42
CA GLN A 81 18.54 -2.42 13.23
C GLN A 81 17.82 -3.09 12.02
N ASN A 82 18.26 -2.78 10.81
CA ASN A 82 17.60 -3.21 9.56
C ASN A 82 17.40 -4.75 9.46
N HIS A 83 18.30 -5.54 9.98
CA HIS A 83 18.25 -6.99 9.86
C HIS A 83 17.14 -7.62 10.74
N ARG A 84 16.96 -7.16 11.99
CA ARG A 84 15.89 -7.63 12.87
C ARG A 84 14.53 -7.09 12.40
N TRP A 85 14.49 -5.82 12.04
CA TRP A 85 13.30 -5.17 11.49
C TRP A 85 12.79 -5.93 10.24
N ARG A 86 13.65 -6.28 9.27
CA ARG A 86 13.26 -7.05 8.09
C ARG A 86 12.63 -8.40 8.43
N ARG A 87 13.12 -9.10 9.46
CA ARG A 87 12.50 -10.36 9.90
C ARG A 87 11.09 -10.16 10.43
N HIS A 88 10.85 -9.06 11.15
CA HIS A 88 9.50 -8.74 11.62
C HIS A 88 8.59 -8.36 10.46
N VAL A 89 9.08 -7.59 9.50
CA VAL A 89 8.29 -7.26 8.30
C VAL A 89 7.92 -8.54 7.54
N ILE A 90 8.85 -9.45 7.30
CA ILE A 90 8.58 -10.72 6.62
C ILE A 90 7.50 -11.52 7.37
N ASP A 91 7.62 -11.68 8.68
CA ASP A 91 6.66 -12.44 9.50
C ASP A 91 5.27 -11.77 9.51
N VAL A 92 5.20 -10.44 9.58
CA VAL A 92 3.93 -9.70 9.52
C VAL A 92 3.27 -9.82 8.15
N VAL A 93 4.04 -9.64 7.08
CA VAL A 93 3.54 -9.77 5.71
C VAL A 93 3.02 -11.18 5.45
N ASP A 94 3.74 -12.21 5.87
CA ASP A 94 3.34 -13.61 5.72
C ASP A 94 2.02 -13.89 6.44
N ARG A 95 1.90 -13.48 7.71
CA ARG A 95 0.67 -13.61 8.49
C ARG A 95 -0.52 -12.93 7.84
N LEU A 96 -0.34 -11.70 7.39
CA LEU A 96 -1.42 -10.91 6.79
C LEU A 96 -1.79 -11.45 5.40
N HIS A 97 -0.81 -11.91 4.60
CA HIS A 97 -1.06 -12.57 3.32
C HIS A 97 -1.97 -13.79 3.50
N VAL A 98 -1.65 -14.67 4.46
CA VAL A 98 -2.44 -15.86 4.74
C VAL A 98 -3.81 -15.52 5.34
N ALA A 99 -3.85 -14.62 6.34
CA ALA A 99 -5.10 -14.26 7.02
C ALA A 99 -6.11 -13.57 6.11
N MET A 100 -5.64 -12.71 5.22
CA MET A 100 -6.48 -11.96 4.29
C MET A 100 -6.75 -12.71 2.98
N GLN A 101 -6.09 -13.85 2.75
CA GLN A 101 -6.22 -14.69 1.55
C GLN A 101 -6.09 -13.86 0.26
N VAL A 102 -5.05 -13.04 0.19
CA VAL A 102 -4.81 -12.15 -0.96
C VAL A 102 -3.92 -12.81 -2.01
N ASP A 103 -4.11 -12.44 -3.27
CA ASP A 103 -3.30 -12.93 -4.40
C ASP A 103 -1.94 -12.23 -4.44
N SER A 104 -1.87 -11.00 -3.93
CA SER A 104 -0.65 -10.20 -3.94
C SER A 104 -0.56 -9.22 -2.78
N VAL A 105 0.68 -8.85 -2.43
CA VAL A 105 0.97 -7.79 -1.46
C VAL A 105 1.80 -6.70 -2.12
N LEU A 106 1.38 -5.45 -1.95
CA LEU A 106 2.13 -4.27 -2.37
C LEU A 106 2.72 -3.59 -1.14
N LEU A 107 4.05 -3.53 -1.05
CA LEU A 107 4.76 -2.85 0.01
C LEU A 107 5.14 -1.44 -0.43
N GLY A 108 4.54 -0.43 0.18
CA GLY A 108 4.82 0.99 -0.06
C GLY A 108 5.46 1.67 1.15
N GLY A 109 5.48 3.01 1.10
CA GLY A 109 6.09 3.84 2.13
C GLY A 109 7.61 3.97 2.01
N GLY A 110 8.19 4.90 2.76
CA GLY A 110 9.60 5.26 2.67
C GLY A 110 10.59 4.13 2.97
N ASN A 111 10.17 3.14 3.78
CA ASN A 111 11.01 2.02 4.18
C ASN A 111 10.91 0.80 3.25
N ALA A 112 9.96 0.76 2.31
CA ALA A 112 9.76 -0.40 1.43
C ALA A 112 11.02 -0.79 0.64
N ARG A 113 11.77 0.18 0.12
CA ARG A 113 13.02 -0.05 -0.62
C ARG A 113 14.08 -0.82 0.17
N ARG A 114 14.05 -0.75 1.50
CA ARG A 114 14.98 -1.49 2.37
C ARG A 114 14.78 -3.00 2.32
N LEU A 115 13.67 -3.45 1.72
CA LEU A 115 13.33 -4.87 1.56
C LEU A 115 13.81 -5.46 0.23
N GLU A 116 14.35 -4.68 -0.70
CA GLU A 116 14.82 -5.16 -2.01
C GLU A 116 15.69 -6.41 -1.90
N LYS A 117 16.67 -6.40 -0.98
CA LYS A 117 17.59 -7.55 -0.77
C LYS A 117 16.93 -8.80 -0.18
N VAL A 118 15.72 -8.70 0.31
CA VAL A 118 15.00 -9.81 0.96
C VAL A 118 13.64 -10.09 0.30
N ILE A 119 13.36 -9.49 -0.85
CA ILE A 119 12.08 -9.65 -1.56
C ILE A 119 11.76 -11.12 -1.83
N GLY A 120 12.75 -11.95 -2.15
CA GLY A 120 12.59 -13.38 -2.36
C GLY A 120 12.24 -14.20 -1.12
N LYS A 121 12.24 -13.59 0.08
CA LYS A 121 11.81 -14.22 1.34
C LYS A 121 10.36 -13.86 1.72
N LEU A 122 9.74 -12.98 0.98
CA LEU A 122 8.35 -12.58 1.15
C LEU A 122 7.42 -13.54 0.40
N PRO A 123 6.14 -13.61 0.75
CA PRO A 123 5.16 -14.42 0.03
C PRO A 123 5.17 -14.17 -1.48
N HIS A 124 4.87 -15.20 -2.25
CA HIS A 124 4.72 -15.07 -3.70
C HIS A 124 3.69 -13.97 -4.04
N GLY A 125 3.92 -13.21 -5.10
CA GLY A 125 3.07 -12.08 -5.45
C GLY A 125 3.38 -10.78 -4.67
N THR A 126 4.35 -10.79 -3.74
CA THR A 126 4.78 -9.56 -3.07
C THR A 126 5.68 -8.73 -3.99
N ARG A 127 5.41 -7.43 -4.04
CA ARG A 127 6.20 -6.46 -4.81
C ARG A 127 6.37 -5.15 -4.05
N LEU A 128 7.38 -4.39 -4.44
CA LEU A 128 7.62 -3.06 -3.89
C LEU A 128 6.88 -2.02 -4.75
N GLY A 129 6.21 -1.11 -4.10
CA GLY A 129 5.60 0.06 -4.71
C GLY A 129 6.61 1.18 -4.95
N SER A 130 6.15 2.19 -5.65
CA SER A 130 6.89 3.41 -5.95
C SER A 130 6.11 4.66 -5.55
N ASN A 131 6.78 5.80 -5.44
CA ASN A 131 6.10 7.08 -5.19
C ASN A 131 5.14 7.46 -6.34
N ALA A 132 5.39 6.96 -7.56
CA ALA A 132 4.49 7.15 -8.70
C ALA A 132 3.13 6.46 -8.49
N ASP A 133 3.03 5.47 -7.60
CA ASP A 133 1.76 4.82 -7.29
C ASP A 133 0.77 5.81 -6.64
N ALA A 134 1.24 6.76 -5.82
CA ALA A 134 0.37 7.78 -5.26
C ALA A 134 -0.27 8.65 -6.35
N LEU A 135 0.50 9.08 -7.34
CA LEU A 135 -0.02 9.88 -8.47
C LEU A 135 -1.01 9.10 -9.31
N ARG A 136 -0.68 7.85 -9.67
CA ARG A 136 -1.60 6.95 -10.39
C ARG A 136 -2.88 6.69 -9.60
N GLY A 137 -2.77 6.57 -8.28
CA GLY A 137 -3.91 6.40 -7.39
C GLY A 137 -4.87 7.57 -7.42
N GLY A 138 -4.35 8.80 -7.46
CA GLY A 138 -5.14 10.01 -7.63
C GLY A 138 -5.99 9.98 -8.91
N VAL A 139 -5.39 9.60 -10.04
CA VAL A 139 -6.12 9.43 -11.32
C VAL A 139 -7.15 8.31 -11.21
N ARG A 140 -6.75 7.14 -10.72
CA ARG A 140 -7.63 5.97 -10.59
C ARG A 140 -8.80 6.16 -9.63
N LEU A 141 -8.70 7.12 -8.74
CA LEU A 141 -9.81 7.48 -7.84
C LEU A 141 -11.04 7.95 -8.63
N TRP A 142 -10.83 8.51 -9.83
CA TRP A 142 -11.90 9.06 -10.69
C TRP A 142 -12.49 8.06 -11.68
N VAL A 143 -11.87 6.89 -11.84
CA VAL A 143 -12.36 5.81 -12.71
C VAL A 143 -13.16 4.77 -11.92
N GLY A 144 -14.06 4.07 -12.60
CA GLY A 144 -14.84 2.99 -12.02
C GLY A 144 -13.97 1.81 -11.53
N PRO A 145 -14.44 1.02 -10.56
CA PRO A 145 -13.66 -0.11 -10.02
C PRO A 145 -13.23 -1.12 -11.09
N SER A 146 -14.10 -1.45 -12.03
CA SER A 146 -13.83 -2.37 -13.16
C SER A 146 -12.70 -1.89 -14.07
N ASP A 147 -12.54 -0.58 -14.22
CA ASP A 147 -11.60 0.00 -15.19
C ASP A 147 -10.24 0.34 -14.56
N ARG A 148 -10.14 0.26 -13.23
CA ARG A 148 -8.93 0.63 -12.48
C ARG A 148 -7.70 -0.20 -12.83
N ALA A 149 -7.86 -1.46 -13.17
CA ALA A 149 -6.77 -2.30 -13.64
C ALA A 149 -6.38 -2.00 -15.10
N ALA A 150 -7.34 -1.64 -15.94
CA ALA A 150 -7.14 -1.37 -17.36
C ALA A 150 -6.37 -0.07 -17.64
N VAL A 151 -6.46 0.93 -16.76
CA VAL A 151 -5.74 2.21 -16.90
C VAL A 151 -4.21 2.04 -16.92
N GLU A 152 -3.67 0.89 -16.49
CA GLU A 152 -2.22 0.62 -16.54
C GLU A 152 -1.71 0.29 -17.95
N LEU A 153 -2.56 -0.28 -18.79
CA LEU A 153 -2.16 -0.71 -20.15
C LEU A 153 -1.97 0.47 -21.11
N SER A 154 -2.69 1.57 -20.92
CA SER A 154 -2.58 2.74 -21.80
C SER A 154 -1.37 3.63 -21.49
N VAL A 155 -1.00 3.80 -20.22
CA VAL A 155 0.15 4.63 -19.83
C VAL A 155 1.48 3.96 -20.16
N GLY A 156 1.58 2.63 -20.02
CA GLY A 156 2.77 1.87 -20.38
C GLY A 156 3.04 1.78 -21.90
N ALA A 157 1.97 1.85 -22.71
CA ALA A 157 2.09 1.83 -24.16
C ALA A 157 2.61 3.17 -24.74
N GLU A 158 2.25 4.29 -24.12
CA GLU A 158 2.75 5.63 -24.53
C GLU A 158 4.22 5.83 -24.14
N GLU A 159 4.66 5.33 -22.98
CA GLU A 159 6.08 5.39 -22.59
C GLU A 159 6.98 4.47 -23.44
N ALA A 160 6.46 3.33 -23.91
CA ALA A 160 7.19 2.43 -24.80
C ALA A 160 7.28 2.95 -26.26
N ALA A 161 6.30 3.75 -26.69
CA ALA A 161 6.28 4.36 -28.02
C ALA A 161 7.12 5.66 -28.12
N ALA A 162 7.52 6.22 -26.97
CA ALA A 162 8.33 7.47 -26.89
C ALA A 162 9.85 7.21 -26.72
N ARG A 163 10.29 5.95 -26.79
CA ARG A 163 11.71 5.53 -26.77
C ARG A 163 12.11 4.93 -28.11
#